data_de2611a71346fc3581ac357ee80dbbe8
#
_entry.id   de2611a71346fc3581ac357ee80dbbe8
#
_cell.length_a   1.000
_cell.length_b   1.000
_cell.length_c   1.000
_cell.angle_alpha   90.00
_cell.angle_beta   90.00
_cell.angle_gamma   90.00
#
_symmetry.space_group_name_H-M   'P 1'
#
loop_
_entity.id
_entity.type
_entity.pdbx_description
1 polymer ?
#
loop_
_entity_poly.entity_id
_entity_poly.type
_entity_poly.pdbx_seq_one_letter_code
_entity_poly.pdbx_strand_id
1 'polypeptide(L)'
;MDGGIDTPGAGAKRWNSIIRDLTPPIGAPVKFFIDNWFLFLAAAMSGGLLVWPLLNKGAGGKVSASAAVQLINRERAVLIDVSEPAEYAAGHAAGARSVPLAGLEASKDLPKNKALPLVVLCPNGTRSSRAVATLKKLGFENSSALAGGLGAWRAANLPVEKTA
;
A
#
# COMPACT_ATOMS: atom_id res chain seq x y z
N MET A 1 44.24 -75.26 -23.37
CA MET A 1 44.41 -73.80 -23.33
C MET A 1 43.02 -73.18 -23.56
N ASP A 2 42.30 -73.04 -22.47
CA ASP A 2 40.96 -72.42 -22.48
C ASP A 2 41.09 -71.01 -21.97
N GLY A 3 40.90 -70.08 -22.94
CA GLY A 3 40.81 -68.67 -22.66
C GLY A 3 39.41 -68.31 -22.19
N GLY A 4 39.22 -68.11 -20.89
CA GLY A 4 37.98 -67.61 -20.29
C GLY A 4 37.74 -66.17 -20.76
N ILE A 5 36.65 -65.98 -21.49
CA ILE A 5 36.09 -64.69 -21.81
C ILE A 5 35.34 -64.16 -20.61
N ASP A 6 35.89 -63.17 -19.93
CA ASP A 6 35.24 -62.46 -18.84
C ASP A 6 33.97 -61.78 -19.40
N THR A 7 32.83 -62.20 -18.87
CA THR A 7 31.54 -61.60 -19.21
C THR A 7 31.41 -60.21 -18.56
N PRO A 8 31.17 -59.12 -19.34
CA PRO A 8 31.09 -57.75 -18.81
C PRO A 8 29.72 -57.45 -18.21
N GLY A 9 29.21 -58.36 -17.37
CA GLY A 9 27.84 -58.21 -16.82
C GLY A 9 27.74 -57.79 -15.35
N ALA A 10 28.76 -58.00 -14.55
CA ALA A 10 28.67 -57.82 -13.10
C ALA A 10 28.85 -56.35 -12.67
N GLY A 11 29.70 -55.60 -13.36
CA GLY A 11 29.91 -54.18 -13.07
C GLY A 11 28.76 -53.29 -13.45
N ALA A 12 28.11 -53.55 -14.57
CA ALA A 12 27.00 -52.74 -15.06
C ALA A 12 25.74 -52.82 -14.16
N LYS A 13 25.48 -53.99 -13.58
CA LYS A 13 24.37 -54.18 -12.64
C LYS A 13 24.60 -53.41 -11.32
N ARG A 14 25.84 -53.34 -10.85
CA ARG A 14 26.22 -52.66 -9.63
C ARG A 14 26.16 -51.14 -9.77
N TRP A 15 26.56 -50.61 -10.93
CA TRP A 15 26.41 -49.16 -11.23
C TRP A 15 24.99 -48.73 -11.31
N ASN A 16 24.11 -49.51 -11.93
CA ASN A 16 22.68 -49.20 -12.05
C ASN A 16 21.95 -49.23 -10.71
N SER A 17 22.38 -50.03 -9.72
CA SER A 17 21.82 -49.97 -8.37
C SER A 17 22.22 -48.71 -7.63
N ILE A 18 23.49 -48.32 -7.71
CA ILE A 18 24.01 -47.11 -7.06
C ILE A 18 23.36 -45.82 -7.62
N ILE A 19 23.20 -45.75 -8.94
CA ILE A 19 22.56 -44.60 -9.58
C ILE A 19 21.08 -44.49 -9.20
N ARG A 20 20.39 -45.61 -9.01
CA ARG A 20 18.97 -45.64 -8.64
C ARG A 20 18.77 -45.15 -7.20
N ASP A 21 19.69 -45.40 -6.30
CA ASP A 21 19.64 -44.97 -4.91
C ASP A 21 20.05 -43.49 -4.73
N LEU A 22 20.78 -42.92 -5.71
CA LEU A 22 21.21 -41.52 -5.71
C LEU A 22 20.20 -40.56 -6.36
N THR A 23 19.22 -41.05 -7.10
CA THR A 23 18.17 -40.22 -7.67
C THR A 23 16.99 -40.15 -6.71
N PRO A 24 16.75 -39.02 -6.01
CA PRO A 24 15.52 -38.87 -5.24
C PRO A 24 14.32 -38.99 -6.18
N PRO A 25 13.26 -39.68 -5.78
CA PRO A 25 12.07 -39.82 -6.61
C PRO A 25 11.54 -38.44 -6.92
N ILE A 26 11.49 -38.06 -8.19
CA ILE A 26 11.02 -36.76 -8.70
C ILE A 26 9.62 -36.40 -8.16
N GLY A 27 8.87 -37.37 -7.65
CA GLY A 27 7.57 -37.18 -7.00
C GLY A 27 7.59 -36.72 -5.54
N ALA A 28 8.73 -36.82 -4.83
CA ALA A 28 8.80 -36.48 -3.40
C ALA A 28 8.48 -35.00 -3.08
N PRO A 29 9.00 -34.00 -3.81
CA PRO A 29 8.65 -32.62 -3.54
C PRO A 29 7.20 -32.28 -3.84
N VAL A 30 6.64 -32.85 -4.93
CA VAL A 30 5.25 -32.58 -5.32
C VAL A 30 4.28 -33.17 -4.29
N LYS A 31 4.54 -34.37 -3.80
CA LYS A 31 3.71 -35.00 -2.77
C LYS A 31 3.73 -34.21 -1.45
N PHE A 32 4.88 -33.69 -1.05
CA PHE A 32 5.01 -32.82 0.11
C PHE A 32 4.13 -31.56 -0.01
N PHE A 33 4.11 -30.91 -1.18
CA PHE A 33 3.25 -29.75 -1.43
C PHE A 33 1.76 -30.11 -1.39
N ILE A 34 1.38 -31.26 -1.93
CA ILE A 34 -0.01 -31.71 -1.94
C ILE A 34 -0.48 -32.07 -0.52
N ASP A 35 0.35 -32.79 0.25
CA ASP A 35 0.00 -33.24 1.60
C ASP A 35 -0.02 -32.08 2.61
N ASN A 36 0.71 -30.99 2.34
CA ASN A 36 0.82 -29.82 3.23
C ASN A 36 0.28 -28.53 2.63
N TRP A 37 -0.58 -28.61 1.62
CA TRP A 37 -1.13 -27.44 0.92
C TRP A 37 -1.79 -26.41 1.86
N PHE A 38 -2.41 -26.89 2.95
CA PHE A 38 -3.03 -26.02 3.95
C PHE A 38 -2.04 -25.12 4.69
N LEU A 39 -0.78 -25.56 4.87
CA LEU A 39 0.27 -24.72 5.46
C LEU A 39 0.66 -23.59 4.53
N PHE A 40 0.74 -23.85 3.22
CA PHE A 40 1.00 -22.83 2.22
C PHE A 40 -0.16 -21.82 2.13
N LEU A 41 -1.38 -22.30 2.26
CA LEU A 41 -2.57 -21.44 2.29
C LEU A 41 -2.59 -20.58 3.56
N ALA A 42 -2.27 -21.14 4.71
CA ALA A 42 -2.15 -20.41 5.96
C ALA A 42 -1.02 -19.35 5.90
N ALA A 43 0.13 -19.70 5.34
CA ALA A 43 1.25 -18.78 5.13
C ALA A 43 0.88 -17.65 4.15
N ALA A 44 0.19 -17.97 3.05
CA ALA A 44 -0.28 -16.99 2.09
C ALA A 44 -1.33 -16.04 2.68
N MET A 45 -2.27 -16.54 3.49
CA MET A 45 -3.23 -15.71 4.20
C MET A 45 -2.55 -14.80 5.22
N SER A 46 -1.64 -15.33 6.03
CA SER A 46 -0.90 -14.57 7.03
C SER A 46 -0.02 -13.50 6.37
N GLY A 47 0.74 -13.88 5.34
CA GLY A 47 1.57 -12.96 4.55
C GLY A 47 0.74 -11.91 3.82
N GLY A 48 -0.39 -12.31 3.23
CA GLY A 48 -1.32 -11.41 2.55
C GLY A 48 -1.89 -10.35 3.48
N LEU A 49 -2.33 -10.73 4.68
CA LEU A 49 -2.81 -9.77 5.70
C LEU A 49 -1.74 -8.78 6.14
N LEU A 50 -0.48 -9.18 6.18
CA LEU A 50 0.63 -8.30 6.57
C LEU A 50 1.04 -7.36 5.42
N VAL A 51 1.00 -7.82 4.18
CA VAL A 51 1.40 -7.06 2.99
C VAL A 51 0.26 -6.17 2.47
N TRP A 52 -1.01 -6.58 2.66
CA TRP A 52 -2.18 -5.85 2.20
C TRP A 52 -2.21 -4.35 2.59
N PRO A 53 -1.96 -3.95 3.88
CA PRO A 53 -1.93 -2.55 4.26
C PRO A 53 -0.71 -1.79 3.68
N LEU A 54 0.38 -2.47 3.33
CA LEU A 54 1.52 -1.85 2.65
C LEU A 54 1.19 -1.49 1.20
N LEU A 55 0.46 -2.36 0.51
CA LEU A 55 0.03 -2.13 -0.88
C LEU A 55 -1.08 -1.08 -0.96
N ASN A 56 -1.95 -1.02 0.05
CA ASN A 56 -3.10 -0.11 0.09
C ASN A 56 -2.82 1.22 0.80
N LYS A 57 -1.56 1.60 1.01
CA LYS A 57 -1.19 2.89 1.62
C LYS A 57 -1.72 4.14 0.89
N GLY A 58 -2.22 4.01 -0.34
CA GLY A 58 -2.80 5.10 -1.12
C GLY A 58 -4.34 5.11 -1.20
N ALA A 59 -5.01 4.06 -0.74
CA ALA A 59 -6.46 3.93 -0.94
C ALA A 59 -7.30 4.69 0.09
N GLY A 60 -7.19 6.04 0.12
CA GLY A 60 -8.20 6.95 0.68
C GLY A 60 -8.58 6.73 2.14
N GLY A 61 -7.63 6.34 2.97
CA GLY A 61 -7.76 6.27 4.42
C GLY A 61 -7.53 7.62 5.11
N LYS A 62 -7.57 7.60 6.43
CA LYS A 62 -7.09 8.71 7.26
C LYS A 62 -5.57 8.61 7.38
N VAL A 63 -4.87 9.72 7.20
CA VAL A 63 -3.41 9.82 7.38
C VAL A 63 -3.10 10.63 8.62
N SER A 64 -2.03 10.28 9.33
CA SER A 64 -1.53 11.10 10.44
C SER A 64 -0.85 12.36 9.93
N ALA A 65 -0.64 13.36 10.79
CA ALA A 65 0.07 14.58 10.44
C ALA A 65 1.50 14.30 9.92
N SER A 66 2.22 13.36 10.54
CA SER A 66 3.55 12.95 10.10
C SER A 66 3.54 12.26 8.71
N ALA A 67 2.55 11.41 8.45
CA ALA A 67 2.39 10.79 7.14
C ALA A 67 2.02 11.82 6.06
N ALA A 68 1.17 12.81 6.40
CA ALA A 68 0.83 13.91 5.50
C ALA A 68 2.06 14.72 5.09
N VAL A 69 2.94 15.05 6.03
CA VAL A 69 4.22 15.74 5.75
C VAL A 69 5.11 14.90 4.82
N GLN A 70 5.16 13.59 5.04
CA GLN A 70 5.92 12.70 4.14
C GLN A 70 5.35 12.69 2.72
N LEU A 71 4.02 12.64 2.55
CA LEU A 71 3.36 12.73 1.26
C LEU A 71 3.66 14.06 0.56
N ILE A 72 3.63 15.17 1.30
CA ILE A 72 3.95 16.50 0.77
C ILE A 72 5.39 16.54 0.28
N ASN A 73 6.34 16.09 1.10
CA ASN A 73 7.78 16.22 0.80
C ASN A 73 8.25 15.23 -0.29
N ARG A 74 7.73 14.00 -0.30
CA ARG A 74 8.19 12.95 -1.21
C ARG A 74 7.38 12.85 -2.49
N GLU A 75 6.07 13.04 -2.39
CA GLU A 75 5.13 12.80 -3.48
C GLU A 75 4.46 14.07 -3.99
N ARG A 76 4.87 15.24 -3.45
CA ARG A 76 4.30 16.57 -3.79
C ARG A 76 2.78 16.60 -3.59
N ALA A 77 2.31 15.99 -2.50
CA ALA A 77 0.91 16.00 -2.17
C ALA A 77 0.38 17.44 -2.02
N VAL A 78 -0.82 17.66 -2.53
CA VAL A 78 -1.49 18.96 -2.42
C VAL A 78 -2.38 18.96 -1.18
N LEU A 79 -2.24 19.98 -0.34
CA LEU A 79 -3.11 20.22 0.81
C LEU A 79 -4.39 20.93 0.34
N ILE A 80 -5.54 20.39 0.73
CA ILE A 80 -6.85 20.97 0.46
C ILE A 80 -7.60 21.12 1.77
N ASP A 81 -7.99 22.34 2.09
CA ASP A 81 -8.83 22.62 3.25
C ASP A 81 -10.29 22.80 2.79
N VAL A 82 -11.16 21.91 3.31
CA VAL A 82 -12.59 21.91 2.99
C VAL A 82 -13.45 22.60 4.06
N SER A 83 -12.81 23.44 4.87
CA SER A 83 -13.46 24.30 5.85
C SER A 83 -14.27 25.40 5.19
N GLU A 84 -15.18 26.01 5.96
CA GLU A 84 -15.84 27.21 5.52
C GLU A 84 -14.84 28.38 5.40
N PRO A 85 -15.08 29.37 4.51
CA PRO A 85 -14.15 30.47 4.30
C PRO A 85 -13.77 31.22 5.57
N ALA A 86 -14.71 31.40 6.49
CA ALA A 86 -14.46 32.06 7.77
C ALA A 86 -13.53 31.23 8.69
N GLU A 87 -13.67 29.90 8.70
CA GLU A 87 -12.81 28.98 9.44
C GLU A 87 -11.40 28.95 8.85
N TYR A 88 -11.32 28.93 7.52
CA TYR A 88 -10.05 28.97 6.79
C TYR A 88 -9.28 30.26 7.10
N ALA A 89 -9.96 31.42 7.05
CA ALA A 89 -9.35 32.72 7.38
C ALA A 89 -8.85 32.76 8.83
N ALA A 90 -9.60 32.19 9.77
CA ALA A 90 -9.21 32.12 11.19
C ALA A 90 -7.96 31.27 11.44
N GLY A 91 -7.67 30.31 10.54
CA GLY A 91 -6.43 29.53 10.57
C GLY A 91 -6.51 28.25 9.79
N HIS A 92 -5.56 28.05 8.91
CA HIS A 92 -5.41 26.89 8.03
C HIS A 92 -3.96 26.38 8.00
N ALA A 93 -3.77 25.17 7.51
CA ALA A 93 -2.41 24.62 7.35
C ALA A 93 -1.66 25.40 6.26
N ALA A 94 -0.39 25.75 6.52
CA ALA A 94 0.43 26.51 5.57
C ALA A 94 0.45 25.84 4.19
N GLY A 95 0.19 26.64 3.15
CA GLY A 95 0.12 26.16 1.76
C GLY A 95 -1.11 25.35 1.40
N ALA A 96 -2.12 25.24 2.25
CA ALA A 96 -3.39 24.60 1.93
C ALA A 96 -4.25 25.48 1.01
N ARG A 97 -4.91 24.87 0.04
CA ARG A 97 -5.87 25.54 -0.82
C ARG A 97 -7.26 25.48 -0.19
N SER A 98 -7.94 26.64 -0.14
CA SER A 98 -9.33 26.70 0.34
C SER A 98 -10.28 26.20 -0.73
N VAL A 99 -10.92 25.08 -0.46
CA VAL A 99 -11.95 24.49 -1.34
C VAL A 99 -13.09 24.01 -0.46
N PRO A 100 -14.06 24.89 -0.12
CA PRO A 100 -15.19 24.53 0.72
C PRO A 100 -15.92 23.28 0.23
N LEU A 101 -16.36 22.42 1.16
CA LEU A 101 -17.02 21.16 0.85
C LEU A 101 -18.23 21.34 -0.09
N ALA A 102 -19.01 22.40 0.10
CA ALA A 102 -20.20 22.70 -0.71
C ALA A 102 -19.88 22.95 -2.19
N GLY A 103 -18.70 23.50 -2.49
CA GLY A 103 -18.26 23.81 -3.86
C GLY A 103 -17.24 22.84 -4.44
N LEU A 104 -16.94 21.75 -3.75
CA LEU A 104 -15.83 20.85 -4.09
C LEU A 104 -15.91 20.27 -5.50
N GLU A 105 -17.11 19.88 -5.96
CA GLU A 105 -17.31 19.25 -7.27
C GLU A 105 -17.09 20.21 -8.45
N ALA A 106 -17.40 21.50 -8.24
CA ALA A 106 -17.29 22.54 -9.26
C ALA A 106 -16.03 23.39 -9.14
N SER A 107 -15.17 23.10 -8.15
CA SER A 107 -14.00 23.92 -7.85
C SER A 107 -12.94 23.85 -8.94
N LYS A 108 -12.47 25.03 -9.37
CA LYS A 108 -11.33 25.18 -10.28
C LYS A 108 -9.97 25.09 -9.57
N ASP A 109 -9.98 25.16 -8.24
CA ASP A 109 -8.77 25.15 -7.40
C ASP A 109 -8.23 23.74 -7.15
N LEU A 110 -8.96 22.70 -7.59
CA LEU A 110 -8.48 21.33 -7.60
C LEU A 110 -7.35 21.18 -8.63
N PRO A 111 -6.32 20.37 -8.33
CA PRO A 111 -5.23 20.13 -9.28
C PRO A 111 -5.76 19.43 -10.54
N LYS A 112 -5.29 19.87 -11.71
CA LYS A 112 -5.64 19.24 -13.00
C LYS A 112 -5.16 17.79 -13.10
N ASN A 113 -4.03 17.50 -12.49
CA ASN A 113 -3.46 16.15 -12.46
C ASN A 113 -4.10 15.33 -11.35
N LYS A 114 -4.97 14.40 -11.72
CA LYS A 114 -5.68 13.50 -10.80
C LYS A 114 -4.82 12.41 -10.15
N ALA A 115 -3.61 12.19 -10.66
CA ALA A 115 -2.66 11.23 -10.10
C ALA A 115 -1.93 11.76 -8.85
N LEU A 116 -1.95 13.10 -8.63
CA LEU A 116 -1.31 13.70 -7.46
C LEU A 116 -2.01 13.28 -6.17
N PRO A 117 -1.26 12.93 -5.13
CA PRO A 117 -1.85 12.66 -3.82
C PRO A 117 -2.46 13.95 -3.24
N LEU A 118 -3.65 13.82 -2.68
CA LEU A 118 -4.35 14.92 -2.00
C LEU A 118 -4.46 14.61 -0.51
N VAL A 119 -4.10 15.57 0.31
CA VAL A 119 -4.33 15.54 1.75
C VAL A 119 -5.41 16.56 2.09
N VAL A 120 -6.56 16.06 2.55
CA VAL A 120 -7.74 16.88 2.81
C VAL A 120 -7.86 17.17 4.30
N LEU A 121 -7.96 18.45 4.63
CA LEU A 121 -8.11 18.95 6.00
C LEU A 121 -9.50 19.55 6.23
N CYS A 122 -9.88 19.57 7.49
CA CYS A 122 -10.96 20.40 8.04
C CYS A 122 -10.71 20.54 9.55
N PRO A 123 -11.41 21.36 10.31
CA PRO A 123 -11.13 21.56 11.74
C PRO A 123 -11.03 20.25 12.55
N ASN A 124 -11.97 19.32 12.37
CA ASN A 124 -12.12 18.11 13.19
C ASN A 124 -11.92 16.78 12.46
N GLY A 125 -11.61 16.77 11.15
CA GLY A 125 -11.44 15.55 10.36
C GLY A 125 -12.74 14.88 9.86
N THR A 126 -13.93 15.37 10.22
CA THR A 126 -15.22 14.78 9.81
C THR A 126 -15.60 15.16 8.37
N ARG A 127 -15.53 16.44 8.05
CA ARG A 127 -15.83 16.97 6.69
C ARG A 127 -14.81 16.48 5.68
N SER A 128 -13.54 16.39 6.05
CA SER A 128 -12.48 15.87 5.16
C SER A 128 -12.71 14.41 4.73
N SER A 129 -13.26 13.57 5.61
CA SER A 129 -13.61 12.19 5.24
C SER A 129 -14.71 12.12 4.18
N ARG A 130 -15.71 13.01 4.24
CA ARG A 130 -16.77 13.13 3.22
C ARG A 130 -16.20 13.68 1.91
N ALA A 131 -15.35 14.71 2.00
CA ALA A 131 -14.68 15.30 0.84
C ALA A 131 -13.82 14.28 0.09
N VAL A 132 -13.10 13.42 0.79
CA VAL A 132 -12.33 12.32 0.17
C VAL A 132 -13.22 11.37 -0.62
N ALA A 133 -14.41 11.02 -0.10
CA ALA A 133 -15.35 10.18 -0.84
C ALA A 133 -15.83 10.85 -2.16
N THR A 134 -16.09 12.15 -2.12
CA THR A 134 -16.44 12.94 -3.30
C THR A 134 -15.26 13.06 -4.29
N LEU A 135 -14.06 13.36 -3.79
CA LEU A 135 -12.85 13.46 -4.62
C LEU A 135 -12.54 12.16 -5.36
N LYS A 136 -12.73 11.01 -4.72
CA LYS A 136 -12.59 9.71 -5.37
C LYS A 136 -13.60 9.51 -6.51
N LYS A 137 -14.86 9.92 -6.34
CA LYS A 137 -15.86 9.90 -7.42
C LYS A 137 -15.45 10.80 -8.59
N LEU A 138 -14.72 11.88 -8.30
CA LEU A 138 -14.17 12.78 -9.32
C LEU A 138 -12.88 12.25 -9.98
N GLY A 139 -12.39 11.09 -9.55
CA GLY A 139 -11.21 10.40 -10.09
C GLY A 139 -9.89 10.73 -9.38
N PHE A 140 -9.91 11.36 -8.20
CA PHE A 140 -8.74 11.56 -7.36
C PHE A 140 -8.55 10.37 -6.42
N GLU A 141 -8.10 9.23 -6.94
CA GLU A 141 -7.95 7.98 -6.19
C GLU A 141 -6.97 8.11 -4.99
N ASN A 142 -5.92 8.91 -5.14
CA ASN A 142 -4.88 9.14 -4.13
C ASN A 142 -5.25 10.23 -3.12
N SER A 143 -6.54 10.37 -2.78
CA SER A 143 -6.97 11.34 -1.77
C SER A 143 -7.11 10.71 -0.39
N SER A 144 -6.63 11.41 0.65
CA SER A 144 -6.64 10.96 2.04
C SER A 144 -7.08 12.09 2.98
N ALA A 145 -7.83 11.76 4.02
CA ALA A 145 -8.24 12.72 5.03
C ALA A 145 -7.20 12.80 6.16
N LEU A 146 -6.89 13.99 6.65
CA LEU A 146 -6.05 14.15 7.83
C LEU A 146 -6.82 13.71 9.09
N ALA A 147 -6.28 12.72 9.80
CA ALA A 147 -6.83 12.26 11.07
C ALA A 147 -6.76 13.38 12.11
N GLY A 148 -7.90 13.71 12.73
CA GLY A 148 -8.00 14.81 13.69
C GLY A 148 -7.96 16.22 13.09
N GLY A 149 -7.89 16.33 11.75
CA GLY A 149 -7.96 17.61 11.05
C GLY A 149 -6.90 18.62 11.46
N LEU A 150 -7.24 19.91 11.39
CA LEU A 150 -6.35 21.01 11.77
C LEU A 150 -5.90 20.96 13.25
N GLY A 151 -6.72 20.37 14.12
CA GLY A 151 -6.33 20.17 15.52
C GLY A 151 -5.10 19.26 15.65
N ALA A 152 -5.06 18.14 14.95
CA ALA A 152 -3.91 17.23 14.94
C ALA A 152 -2.70 17.83 14.23
N TRP A 153 -2.91 18.68 13.20
CA TRP A 153 -1.86 19.44 12.53
C TRP A 153 -1.14 20.37 13.51
N ARG A 154 -1.93 21.14 14.29
CA ARG A 154 -1.39 22.04 15.35
C ARG A 154 -0.68 21.26 16.46
N ALA A 155 -1.27 20.14 16.91
CA ALA A 155 -0.66 19.31 17.94
C ALA A 155 0.69 18.70 17.51
N ALA A 156 0.91 18.53 16.20
CA ALA A 156 2.18 18.12 15.62
C ALA A 156 3.17 19.30 15.41
N ASN A 157 2.87 20.50 15.93
CA ASN A 157 3.66 21.73 15.76
C ASN A 157 3.95 22.10 14.29
N LEU A 158 3.01 21.77 13.40
CA LEU A 158 3.12 22.12 11.99
C LEU A 158 2.63 23.55 11.73
N PRO A 159 3.17 24.23 10.72
CA PRO A 159 2.88 25.63 10.47
C PRO A 159 1.41 25.86 10.10
N VAL A 160 0.84 26.92 10.68
CA VAL A 160 -0.55 27.36 10.46
C VAL A 160 -0.53 28.83 10.10
N GLU A 161 -1.25 29.19 9.07
CA GLU A 161 -1.39 30.56 8.55
C GLU A 161 -2.80 31.09 8.82
N LYS A 162 -2.93 32.40 8.84
CA LYS A 162 -4.21 33.11 8.89
C LYS A 162 -4.27 34.02 7.66
N THR A 163 -5.42 34.07 7.06
CA THR A 163 -5.66 35.06 5.99
C THR A 163 -6.31 36.27 6.63
N ALA A 164 -5.66 37.44 6.47
CA ALA A 164 -6.21 38.71 6.93
C ALA A 164 -7.41 39.13 6.09
#